data_c8b3f1f6a4149221bf7d0f92abb17be9
#
_entry.id   c8b3f1f6a4149221bf7d0f92abb17be9
#
_cell.length_a   1.000
_cell.length_b   1.000
_cell.length_c   1.000
_cell.angle_alpha   90.00
_cell.angle_beta   90.00
_cell.angle_gamma   90.00
#
_symmetry.space_group_name_H-M   'P 1'
#
loop_
_entity.id
_entity.type
_entity.pdbx_description
1 polymer ?
#
loop_
_entity_poly.entity_id
_entity_poly.type
_entity_poly.pdbx_seq_one_letter_code
_entity_poly.pdbx_strand_id
1 'polypeptide(L)'
;MARFTTSDGLSLHYTDEGSGLPILCLAGLTRTGADFEYLAPHLADHRLIRMDYRGRGRSDFDKNWKNYTLPVECRDVLELLAHLELEQVAIIGTSRGGLNAMGLAMIAHDHLLGVALNDVGPELDAKGVEFIMGYLGRNPAAKTYEEAAAAMARAFPEFRGVPEGRWLEEVQRHYTATDDGLKITYDPHLRDAIATAGQLTPDLWPFFDALQGMPLAAIRGANSTLLSRETLMQMQARRPDMIVAEVPDRGHVPFLDEPEALAALHEWIGQLQ
;
A
#
# COMPACT_ATOMS: atom_id res chain seq x y z
N MET A 1 -19.57 -7.22 -4.29
CA MET A 1 -18.35 -6.59 -4.80
C MET A 1 -18.79 -5.28 -5.40
N ALA A 2 -18.26 -4.18 -4.89
CA ALA A 2 -18.66 -2.86 -5.32
C ALA A 2 -17.69 -2.28 -6.36
N ARG A 3 -18.18 -1.39 -7.19
CA ARG A 3 -17.38 -0.67 -8.20
C ARG A 3 -17.90 0.74 -8.32
N PHE A 4 -17.04 1.67 -8.66
CA PHE A 4 -17.40 3.03 -9.04
C PHE A 4 -16.76 3.38 -10.38
N THR A 5 -17.28 4.40 -11.03
CA THR A 5 -16.75 4.86 -12.33
C THR A 5 -16.02 6.19 -12.13
N THR A 6 -14.76 6.22 -12.54
CA THR A 6 -13.94 7.44 -12.50
C THR A 6 -14.39 8.44 -13.56
N SER A 7 -14.01 9.71 -13.41
CA SER A 7 -14.30 10.79 -14.35
C SER A 7 -13.76 10.55 -15.77
N ASP A 8 -12.71 9.72 -15.90
CA ASP A 8 -12.15 9.30 -17.19
C ASP A 8 -12.70 7.95 -17.69
N GLY A 9 -13.74 7.41 -17.01
CA GLY A 9 -14.56 6.30 -17.49
C GLY A 9 -14.08 4.91 -17.14
N LEU A 10 -13.06 4.76 -16.27
CA LEU A 10 -12.65 3.46 -15.78
C LEU A 10 -13.57 3.00 -14.64
N SER A 11 -13.85 1.70 -14.59
CA SER A 11 -14.58 1.08 -13.48
C SER A 11 -13.56 0.50 -12.50
N LEU A 12 -13.52 1.04 -11.27
CA LEU A 12 -12.59 0.62 -10.23
C LEU A 12 -13.32 -0.17 -9.15
N HIS A 13 -12.66 -1.22 -8.69
CA HIS A 13 -13.18 -2.13 -7.67
C HIS A 13 -12.81 -1.65 -6.28
N TYR A 14 -13.73 -1.84 -5.33
CA TYR A 14 -13.47 -1.71 -3.90
C TYR A 14 -14.31 -2.69 -3.09
N THR A 15 -13.91 -2.91 -1.84
CA THR A 15 -14.76 -3.52 -0.81
C THR A 15 -15.03 -2.47 0.26
N ASP A 16 -16.20 -2.56 0.90
CA ASP A 16 -16.67 -1.65 1.94
C ASP A 16 -17.41 -2.51 2.98
N GLU A 17 -16.81 -2.67 4.15
CA GLU A 17 -17.24 -3.62 5.16
C GLU A 17 -17.20 -2.97 6.55
N GLY A 18 -18.13 -3.38 7.43
CA GLY A 18 -18.22 -2.86 8.78
C GLY A 18 -18.96 -1.52 8.87
N SER A 19 -18.79 -0.84 9.99
CA SER A 19 -19.43 0.46 10.29
C SER A 19 -18.58 1.23 11.30
N GLY A 20 -18.88 2.51 11.51
CA GLY A 20 -18.10 3.38 12.40
C GLY A 20 -17.06 4.20 11.68
N LEU A 21 -15.87 4.39 12.27
CA LEU A 21 -14.81 5.21 11.68
C LEU A 21 -14.39 4.67 10.31
N PRO A 22 -14.49 5.47 9.23
CA PRO A 22 -14.07 5.02 7.92
C PRO A 22 -12.55 4.99 7.80
N ILE A 23 -12.01 3.82 7.49
CA ILE A 23 -10.57 3.57 7.26
C ILE A 23 -10.40 3.08 5.82
N LEU A 24 -9.71 3.87 5.01
CA LEU A 24 -9.34 3.51 3.64
C LEU A 24 -7.97 2.85 3.61
N CYS A 25 -7.91 1.64 3.12
CA CYS A 25 -6.69 0.88 2.92
C CYS A 25 -6.20 1.01 1.49
N LEU A 26 -5.00 1.56 1.32
CA LEU A 26 -4.35 1.80 0.04
C LEU A 26 -3.13 0.88 -0.10
N ALA A 27 -3.20 -0.04 -1.04
CA ALA A 27 -2.21 -1.09 -1.22
C ALA A 27 -0.90 -0.63 -1.88
N GLY A 28 0.09 -1.51 -1.91
CA GLY A 28 1.36 -1.32 -2.59
C GLY A 28 1.24 -1.29 -4.11
N LEU A 29 2.34 -0.98 -4.80
CA LEU A 29 2.40 -0.72 -6.23
C LEU A 29 1.72 -1.79 -7.10
N THR A 30 2.01 -3.07 -6.83
CA THR A 30 1.52 -4.23 -7.59
C THR A 30 0.41 -4.98 -6.87
N ARG A 31 -0.11 -4.41 -5.80
CA ARG A 31 -0.97 -5.07 -4.82
C ARG A 31 -2.42 -4.60 -4.94
N THR A 32 -3.28 -5.26 -4.21
CA THR A 32 -4.73 -5.02 -4.19
C THR A 32 -5.23 -4.86 -2.75
N GLY A 33 -6.48 -4.48 -2.60
CA GLY A 33 -7.14 -4.42 -1.29
C GLY A 33 -7.11 -5.74 -0.51
N ALA A 34 -6.85 -6.88 -1.16
CA ALA A 34 -6.73 -8.19 -0.50
C ALA A 34 -5.52 -8.29 0.44
N ASP A 35 -4.48 -7.45 0.27
CA ASP A 35 -3.33 -7.44 1.18
C ASP A 35 -3.71 -7.05 2.61
N PHE A 36 -4.85 -6.39 2.80
CA PHE A 36 -5.35 -6.00 4.13
C PHE A 36 -6.29 -7.06 4.75
N GLU A 37 -6.41 -8.25 4.18
CA GLU A 37 -7.24 -9.33 4.75
C GLU A 37 -6.70 -9.83 6.08
N TYR A 38 -5.38 -9.73 6.32
CA TYR A 38 -4.80 -10.09 7.63
C TYR A 38 -5.13 -9.05 8.71
N LEU A 39 -5.20 -7.78 8.32
CA LEU A 39 -5.55 -6.68 9.22
C LEU A 39 -7.05 -6.62 9.51
N ALA A 40 -7.91 -6.94 8.54
CA ALA A 40 -9.35 -6.74 8.63
C ALA A 40 -10.02 -7.33 9.90
N PRO A 41 -9.67 -8.55 10.36
CA PRO A 41 -10.25 -9.09 11.60
C PRO A 41 -9.95 -8.27 12.85
N HIS A 42 -8.85 -7.51 12.85
CA HIS A 42 -8.40 -6.68 13.97
C HIS A 42 -9.03 -5.28 13.98
N LEU A 43 -9.73 -4.92 12.91
CA LEU A 43 -10.43 -3.64 12.73
C LEU A 43 -11.95 -3.81 12.54
N ALA A 44 -12.52 -4.90 13.04
CA ALA A 44 -13.94 -5.26 12.83
C ALA A 44 -14.95 -4.21 13.38
N ASP A 45 -14.53 -3.37 14.33
CA ASP A 45 -15.35 -2.29 14.90
C ASP A 45 -15.33 -1.00 14.05
N HIS A 46 -14.66 -1.03 12.90
CA HIS A 46 -14.51 0.11 11.98
C HIS A 46 -15.08 -0.20 10.59
N ARG A 47 -15.38 0.85 9.82
CA ARG A 47 -15.75 0.72 8.41
C ARG A 47 -14.47 0.64 7.57
N LEU A 48 -14.14 -0.55 7.09
CA LEU A 48 -12.92 -0.82 6.32
C LEU A 48 -13.21 -0.78 4.82
N ILE A 49 -12.59 0.18 4.13
CA ILE A 49 -12.70 0.37 2.69
C ILE A 49 -11.37 -0.03 2.07
N ARG A 50 -11.39 -0.96 1.11
CA ARG A 50 -10.17 -1.46 0.45
C ARG A 50 -10.33 -1.30 -1.05
N MET A 51 -9.50 -0.47 -1.66
CA MET A 51 -9.57 -0.12 -3.08
C MET A 51 -8.51 -0.87 -3.88
N ASP A 52 -8.89 -1.37 -5.06
CA ASP A 52 -7.94 -1.77 -6.10
C ASP A 52 -7.69 -0.56 -7.00
N TYR A 53 -6.46 -0.10 -7.11
CA TYR A 53 -6.11 0.97 -8.06
C TYR A 53 -6.38 0.58 -9.51
N ARG A 54 -6.48 1.57 -10.40
CA ARG A 54 -6.48 1.33 -11.84
C ARG A 54 -5.33 0.42 -12.26
N GLY A 55 -5.59 -0.55 -13.13
CA GLY A 55 -4.58 -1.50 -13.60
C GLY A 55 -4.15 -2.54 -12.58
N ARG A 56 -4.87 -2.74 -11.46
CA ARG A 56 -4.57 -3.79 -10.47
C ARG A 56 -5.85 -4.56 -10.12
N GLY A 57 -5.65 -5.83 -9.84
CA GLY A 57 -6.67 -6.71 -9.31
C GLY A 57 -7.93 -6.76 -10.17
N ARG A 58 -9.05 -6.33 -9.58
CA ARG A 58 -10.37 -6.34 -10.21
C ARG A 58 -10.76 -5.01 -10.86
N SER A 59 -9.92 -3.98 -10.76
CA SER A 59 -10.11 -2.69 -11.42
C SER A 59 -9.73 -2.78 -12.91
N ASP A 60 -10.35 -1.93 -13.71
CA ASP A 60 -10.05 -1.87 -15.13
C ASP A 60 -8.59 -1.46 -15.39
N PHE A 61 -8.01 -2.00 -16.44
CA PHE A 61 -6.70 -1.58 -16.94
C PHE A 61 -6.88 -0.33 -17.80
N ASP A 62 -6.01 0.67 -17.58
CA ASP A 62 -6.04 1.88 -18.38
C ASP A 62 -5.35 1.67 -19.73
N LYS A 63 -6.03 1.98 -20.82
CA LYS A 63 -5.45 1.91 -22.17
C LYS A 63 -4.26 2.86 -22.33
N ASN A 64 -4.24 3.94 -21.55
CA ASN A 64 -3.11 4.86 -21.45
C ASN A 64 -2.33 4.60 -20.18
N TRP A 65 -1.37 3.67 -20.20
CA TRP A 65 -0.55 3.31 -19.06
C TRP A 65 0.21 4.52 -18.42
N LYS A 66 0.36 5.64 -19.15
CA LYS A 66 0.95 6.88 -18.60
C LYS A 66 0.10 7.49 -17.48
N ASN A 67 -1.12 7.02 -17.31
CA ASN A 67 -2.00 7.42 -16.21
C ASN A 67 -1.72 6.65 -14.89
N TYR A 68 -0.83 5.66 -14.88
CA TYR A 68 -0.40 4.99 -13.64
C TYR A 68 0.57 5.87 -12.83
N THR A 69 0.06 7.00 -12.35
CA THR A 69 0.83 8.04 -11.64
C THR A 69 0.17 8.40 -10.31
N LEU A 70 0.97 8.93 -9.35
CA LEU A 70 0.44 9.39 -8.06
C LEU A 70 -0.70 10.41 -8.22
N PRO A 71 -0.60 11.46 -9.06
CA PRO A 71 -1.70 12.42 -9.19
C PRO A 71 -3.01 11.80 -9.69
N VAL A 72 -2.94 10.84 -10.62
CA VAL A 72 -4.14 10.17 -11.15
C VAL A 72 -4.72 9.21 -10.12
N GLU A 73 -3.89 8.44 -9.42
CA GLU A 73 -4.33 7.55 -8.34
C GLU A 73 -4.92 8.32 -7.15
N CYS A 74 -4.36 9.48 -6.78
CA CYS A 74 -4.96 10.38 -5.78
C CYS A 74 -6.32 10.91 -6.22
N ARG A 75 -6.48 11.30 -7.49
CA ARG A 75 -7.79 11.69 -8.06
C ARG A 75 -8.79 10.54 -7.91
N ASP A 76 -8.41 9.33 -8.29
CA ASP A 76 -9.29 8.15 -8.19
C ASP A 76 -9.73 7.89 -6.74
N VAL A 77 -8.84 8.12 -5.77
CA VAL A 77 -9.19 8.04 -4.34
C VAL A 77 -10.22 9.10 -3.97
N LEU A 78 -10.04 10.36 -4.37
CA LEU A 78 -11.00 11.42 -4.08
C LEU A 78 -12.36 11.15 -4.73
N GLU A 79 -12.38 10.61 -5.95
CA GLU A 79 -13.61 10.20 -6.63
C GLU A 79 -14.30 9.02 -5.92
N LEU A 80 -13.54 8.09 -5.33
CA LEU A 80 -14.10 7.05 -4.46
C LEU A 80 -14.73 7.65 -3.20
N LEU A 81 -14.07 8.58 -2.52
CA LEU A 81 -14.63 9.26 -1.35
C LEU A 81 -15.94 9.98 -1.69
N ALA A 82 -15.97 10.69 -2.80
CA ALA A 82 -17.17 11.37 -3.30
C ALA A 82 -18.29 10.36 -3.63
N HIS A 83 -17.96 9.22 -4.27
CA HIS A 83 -18.92 8.15 -4.56
C HIS A 83 -19.53 7.53 -3.30
N LEU A 84 -18.74 7.43 -2.22
CA LEU A 84 -19.17 6.89 -0.93
C LEU A 84 -19.80 7.94 0.00
N GLU A 85 -19.90 9.19 -0.47
CA GLU A 85 -20.38 10.34 0.31
C GLU A 85 -19.60 10.52 1.63
N LEU A 86 -18.28 10.28 1.58
CA LEU A 86 -17.38 10.44 2.71
C LEU A 86 -16.69 11.80 2.67
N GLU A 87 -16.96 12.63 3.68
CA GLU A 87 -16.26 13.92 3.83
C GLU A 87 -14.83 13.74 4.31
N GLN A 88 -14.63 12.80 5.24
CA GLN A 88 -13.31 12.51 5.82
C GLN A 88 -13.08 11.01 5.99
N VAL A 89 -11.82 10.59 5.94
CA VAL A 89 -11.39 9.21 6.07
C VAL A 89 -10.01 9.12 6.71
N ALA A 90 -9.78 8.09 7.52
CA ALA A 90 -8.44 7.71 7.94
C ALA A 90 -7.79 6.82 6.87
N ILE A 91 -6.48 6.94 6.63
CA ILE A 91 -5.80 6.15 5.60
C ILE A 91 -4.73 5.26 6.23
N ILE A 92 -4.76 3.96 5.90
CA ILE A 92 -3.65 3.04 6.07
C ILE A 92 -3.03 2.80 4.70
N GLY A 93 -1.84 3.34 4.47
CA GLY A 93 -1.15 3.30 3.18
C GLY A 93 0.10 2.45 3.20
N THR A 94 0.11 1.34 2.45
CA THR A 94 1.28 0.46 2.31
C THR A 94 2.11 0.89 1.10
N SER A 95 3.41 1.18 1.30
CA SER A 95 4.34 1.45 0.18
C SER A 95 3.77 2.53 -0.76
N ARG A 96 3.43 2.19 -2.02
CA ARG A 96 2.74 3.08 -2.97
C ARG A 96 1.51 3.76 -2.37
N GLY A 97 0.73 3.03 -1.57
CA GLY A 97 -0.45 3.57 -0.88
C GLY A 97 -0.11 4.68 0.11
N GLY A 98 1.04 4.60 0.79
CA GLY A 98 1.53 5.68 1.66
C GLY A 98 2.03 6.89 0.87
N LEU A 99 2.64 6.68 -0.31
CA LEU A 99 2.96 7.79 -1.22
C LEU A 99 1.69 8.51 -1.69
N ASN A 100 0.62 7.76 -2.00
CA ASN A 100 -0.68 8.34 -2.34
C ASN A 100 -1.29 9.08 -1.14
N ALA A 101 -1.18 8.56 0.09
CA ALA A 101 -1.65 9.25 1.29
C ALA A 101 -0.92 10.58 1.53
N MET A 102 0.40 10.61 1.36
CA MET A 102 1.18 11.86 1.40
C MET A 102 0.78 12.82 0.26
N GLY A 103 0.52 12.29 -0.95
CA GLY A 103 0.01 13.09 -2.08
C GLY A 103 -1.37 13.70 -1.80
N LEU A 104 -2.27 12.93 -1.21
CA LEU A 104 -3.60 13.39 -0.80
C LEU A 104 -3.51 14.48 0.28
N ALA A 105 -2.59 14.38 1.23
CA ALA A 105 -2.35 15.42 2.23
C ALA A 105 -1.95 16.76 1.60
N MET A 106 -1.21 16.74 0.48
CA MET A 106 -0.86 17.96 -0.26
C MET A 106 -2.04 18.64 -0.96
N ILE A 107 -3.01 17.86 -1.44
CA ILE A 107 -4.07 18.41 -2.32
C ILE A 107 -5.47 18.40 -1.69
N ALA A 108 -5.66 17.65 -0.62
CA ALA A 108 -6.97 17.39 -0.02
C ALA A 108 -6.87 17.10 1.49
N HIS A 109 -6.03 17.86 2.21
CA HIS A 109 -5.73 17.69 3.64
C HIS A 109 -6.99 17.54 4.51
N ASP A 110 -8.01 18.35 4.25
CA ASP A 110 -9.24 18.40 5.04
C ASP A 110 -10.11 17.14 4.91
N HIS A 111 -9.83 16.29 3.93
CA HIS A 111 -10.47 14.98 3.78
C HIS A 111 -9.80 13.88 4.64
N LEU A 112 -8.67 14.17 5.29
CA LEU A 112 -7.90 13.17 6.04
C LEU A 112 -8.07 13.34 7.54
N LEU A 113 -8.55 12.31 8.22
CA LEU A 113 -8.60 12.22 9.69
C LEU A 113 -7.23 11.90 10.28
N GLY A 114 -6.40 11.17 9.55
CA GLY A 114 -5.07 10.74 9.93
C GLY A 114 -4.49 9.74 8.93
N VAL A 115 -3.20 9.48 9.02
CA VAL A 115 -2.48 8.58 8.12
C VAL A 115 -1.60 7.60 8.90
N ALA A 116 -1.65 6.32 8.55
CA ALA A 116 -0.69 5.31 8.96
C ALA A 116 0.10 4.83 7.73
N LEU A 117 1.41 5.05 7.74
CA LEU A 117 2.34 4.65 6.69
C LEU A 117 2.91 3.26 7.00
N ASN A 118 2.69 2.29 6.13
CA ASN A 118 3.30 0.97 6.23
C ASN A 118 4.50 0.87 5.30
N ASP A 119 5.66 0.93 5.88
CA ASP A 119 7.00 0.72 5.33
C ASP A 119 7.34 1.61 4.14
N VAL A 120 7.00 2.89 4.26
CA VAL A 120 7.31 3.93 3.29
C VAL A 120 7.52 5.28 3.98
N GLY A 121 8.32 6.12 3.37
CA GLY A 121 8.59 7.49 3.79
C GLY A 121 8.94 8.38 2.59
N PRO A 122 9.39 9.62 2.85
CA PRO A 122 9.71 10.59 1.81
C PRO A 122 11.03 10.29 1.07
N GLU A 123 11.83 9.35 1.56
CA GLU A 123 13.03 8.86 0.88
C GLU A 123 12.92 7.34 0.72
N LEU A 124 13.12 6.87 -0.50
CA LEU A 124 13.12 5.46 -0.84
C LEU A 124 14.55 5.00 -1.11
N ASP A 125 15.00 3.93 -0.41
CA ASP A 125 16.33 3.38 -0.65
C ASP A 125 16.43 2.81 -2.07
N ALA A 126 17.49 3.21 -2.78
CA ALA A 126 17.71 2.84 -4.16
C ALA A 126 17.78 1.31 -4.37
N LYS A 127 18.31 0.56 -3.39
CA LYS A 127 18.37 -0.91 -3.45
C LYS A 127 17.00 -1.54 -3.44
N GLY A 128 16.09 -1.02 -2.60
CA GLY A 128 14.71 -1.47 -2.56
C GLY A 128 13.98 -1.18 -3.87
N VAL A 129 14.17 0.01 -4.43
CA VAL A 129 13.61 0.38 -5.74
C VAL A 129 14.16 -0.52 -6.85
N GLU A 130 15.46 -0.77 -6.89
CA GLU A 130 16.12 -1.67 -7.86
C GLU A 130 15.55 -3.09 -7.76
N PHE A 131 15.37 -3.61 -6.54
CA PHE A 131 14.78 -4.93 -6.32
C PHE A 131 13.36 -5.01 -6.89
N ILE A 132 12.51 -4.00 -6.63
CA ILE A 132 11.15 -3.91 -7.18
C ILE A 132 11.19 -3.89 -8.72
N MET A 133 12.05 -3.08 -9.32
CA MET A 133 12.23 -3.00 -10.77
C MET A 133 12.71 -4.32 -11.37
N GLY A 134 13.36 -5.17 -10.59
CA GLY A 134 13.80 -6.50 -10.99
C GLY A 134 12.66 -7.45 -11.39
N TYR A 135 11.51 -7.38 -10.71
CA TYR A 135 10.36 -8.26 -10.96
C TYR A 135 9.13 -7.55 -11.55
N LEU A 136 9.04 -6.23 -11.45
CA LEU A 136 7.89 -5.45 -11.89
C LEU A 136 7.56 -5.70 -13.36
N GLY A 137 6.27 -5.98 -13.65
CA GLY A 137 5.76 -6.24 -15.00
C GLY A 137 6.12 -7.61 -15.58
N ARG A 138 6.62 -8.55 -14.76
CA ARG A 138 7.02 -9.89 -15.21
C ARG A 138 6.20 -10.96 -14.52
N ASN A 139 5.75 -11.94 -15.29
CA ASN A 139 5.17 -13.15 -14.72
C ASN A 139 6.27 -13.95 -13.99
N PRO A 140 5.92 -14.66 -12.89
CA PRO A 140 6.88 -15.53 -12.23
C PRO A 140 7.27 -16.70 -13.13
N ALA A 141 8.46 -17.23 -12.96
CA ALA A 141 8.90 -18.44 -13.66
C ALA A 141 8.20 -19.72 -13.12
N ALA A 142 7.71 -19.67 -11.88
CA ALA A 142 6.96 -20.72 -11.23
C ALA A 142 5.65 -21.02 -11.98
N LYS A 143 5.28 -22.29 -12.05
CA LYS A 143 4.07 -22.74 -12.74
C LYS A 143 2.90 -22.98 -11.80
N THR A 144 3.19 -23.27 -10.53
CA THR A 144 2.17 -23.51 -9.51
C THR A 144 2.32 -22.52 -8.36
N TYR A 145 1.29 -22.40 -7.54
CA TYR A 145 1.34 -21.55 -6.35
C TYR A 145 2.37 -22.06 -5.33
N GLU A 146 2.55 -23.38 -5.19
CA GLU A 146 3.52 -23.97 -4.28
C GLU A 146 4.96 -23.65 -4.71
N GLU A 147 5.26 -23.74 -6.01
CA GLU A 147 6.55 -23.35 -6.57
C GLU A 147 6.81 -21.84 -6.35
N ALA A 148 5.79 -21.00 -6.58
CA ALA A 148 5.88 -19.56 -6.38
C ALA A 148 6.07 -19.20 -4.90
N ALA A 149 5.35 -19.87 -3.98
CA ALA A 149 5.50 -19.67 -2.55
C ALA A 149 6.92 -20.02 -2.07
N ALA A 150 7.43 -21.17 -2.52
CA ALA A 150 8.81 -21.58 -2.22
C ALA A 150 9.85 -20.61 -2.83
N ALA A 151 9.59 -20.06 -4.02
CA ALA A 151 10.46 -19.06 -4.64
C ALA A 151 10.41 -17.72 -3.88
N MET A 152 9.23 -17.29 -3.46
CA MET A 152 9.03 -16.05 -2.70
C MET A 152 9.73 -16.13 -1.34
N ALA A 153 9.58 -17.22 -0.59
CA ALA A 153 10.28 -17.44 0.68
C ALA A 153 11.80 -17.34 0.55
N ARG A 154 12.36 -17.77 -0.59
CA ARG A 154 13.81 -17.63 -0.87
C ARG A 154 14.21 -16.24 -1.33
N ALA A 155 13.33 -15.53 -2.02
CA ALA A 155 13.60 -14.21 -2.54
C ALA A 155 13.53 -13.10 -1.48
N PHE A 156 12.86 -13.37 -0.36
CA PHE A 156 12.67 -12.42 0.75
C PHE A 156 13.31 -12.97 2.06
N PRO A 157 14.66 -13.12 2.12
CA PRO A 157 15.37 -13.68 3.28
C PRO A 157 15.28 -12.76 4.53
N GLU A 158 14.88 -11.53 4.36
CA GLU A 158 14.62 -10.54 5.41
C GLU A 158 13.37 -10.88 6.25
N PHE A 159 12.48 -11.73 5.74
CA PHE A 159 11.33 -12.24 6.49
C PHE A 159 11.68 -13.52 7.22
N ARG A 160 11.58 -13.51 8.54
CA ARG A 160 11.81 -14.67 9.40
C ARG A 160 10.57 -14.99 10.22
N GLY A 161 10.45 -16.26 10.65
CA GLY A 161 9.31 -16.65 11.46
C GLY A 161 7.94 -16.36 10.83
N VAL A 162 7.87 -16.39 9.50
CA VAL A 162 6.61 -16.18 8.76
C VAL A 162 5.67 -17.35 9.09
N PRO A 163 4.38 -17.08 9.42
CA PRO A 163 3.41 -18.14 9.69
C PRO A 163 3.36 -19.18 8.59
N GLU A 164 3.14 -20.44 8.99
CA GLU A 164 2.98 -21.54 8.03
C GLU A 164 1.82 -21.23 7.06
N GLY A 165 2.04 -21.49 5.77
CA GLY A 165 1.04 -21.21 4.73
C GLY A 165 1.01 -19.77 4.21
N ARG A 166 1.54 -18.79 4.96
CA ARG A 166 1.47 -17.37 4.59
C ARG A 166 2.02 -17.10 3.18
N TRP A 167 3.15 -17.69 2.81
CA TRP A 167 3.69 -17.50 1.46
C TRP A 167 2.78 -18.05 0.37
N LEU A 168 2.04 -19.13 0.65
CA LEU A 168 1.05 -19.67 -0.27
C LEU A 168 -0.15 -18.70 -0.42
N GLU A 169 -0.64 -18.15 0.68
CA GLU A 169 -1.70 -17.14 0.67
C GLU A 169 -1.28 -15.90 -0.10
N GLU A 170 -0.04 -15.41 0.13
CA GLU A 170 0.52 -14.26 -0.59
C GLU A 170 0.53 -14.48 -2.11
N VAL A 171 1.07 -15.60 -2.57
CA VAL A 171 1.15 -15.86 -4.02
C VAL A 171 -0.24 -16.07 -4.65
N GLN A 172 -1.20 -16.61 -3.91
CA GLN A 172 -2.59 -16.74 -4.38
C GLN A 172 -3.30 -15.39 -4.56
N ARG A 173 -2.91 -14.37 -3.77
CA ARG A 173 -3.40 -12.99 -3.94
C ARG A 173 -2.71 -12.26 -5.07
N HIS A 174 -1.44 -12.57 -5.35
CA HIS A 174 -0.62 -11.82 -6.29
C HIS A 174 -0.64 -12.37 -7.71
N TYR A 175 -1.02 -13.62 -7.89
CA TYR A 175 -1.00 -14.29 -9.18
C TYR A 175 -2.32 -15.00 -9.46
N THR A 176 -2.63 -15.15 -10.74
CA THR A 176 -3.73 -15.96 -11.24
C THR A 176 -3.17 -17.17 -11.97
N ALA A 177 -3.65 -18.37 -11.64
CA ALA A 177 -3.30 -19.58 -12.37
C ALA A 177 -3.97 -19.60 -13.74
N THR A 178 -3.20 -19.98 -14.75
CA THR A 178 -3.63 -20.19 -16.14
C THR A 178 -3.04 -21.49 -16.68
N ASP A 179 -3.48 -21.93 -17.86
CA ASP A 179 -2.93 -23.15 -18.50
C ASP A 179 -1.42 -23.03 -18.79
N ASP A 180 -0.90 -21.81 -18.96
CA ASP A 180 0.51 -21.52 -19.22
C ASP A 180 1.35 -21.35 -17.93
N GLY A 181 0.74 -21.36 -16.76
CA GLY A 181 1.33 -21.09 -15.45
C GLY A 181 0.75 -19.84 -14.79
N LEU A 182 1.49 -19.24 -13.85
CA LEU A 182 1.02 -18.10 -13.09
C LEU A 182 1.20 -16.79 -13.84
N LYS A 183 0.21 -15.90 -13.73
CA LYS A 183 0.23 -14.54 -14.28
C LYS A 183 0.01 -13.51 -13.18
N ILE A 184 0.69 -12.36 -13.31
CA ILE A 184 0.50 -11.19 -12.45
C ILE A 184 -0.95 -10.68 -12.55
N THR A 185 -1.47 -10.15 -11.44
CA THR A 185 -2.85 -9.61 -11.34
C THR A 185 -2.91 -8.09 -11.59
N TYR A 186 -1.88 -7.54 -12.21
CA TYR A 186 -1.78 -6.12 -12.53
C TYR A 186 -1.24 -5.90 -13.95
N ASP A 187 -1.45 -4.70 -14.49
CA ASP A 187 -0.98 -4.32 -15.82
C ASP A 187 0.56 -4.31 -15.88
N PRO A 188 1.20 -5.10 -16.75
CA PRO A 188 2.66 -5.11 -16.88
C PRO A 188 3.25 -3.73 -17.25
N HIS A 189 2.48 -2.84 -17.88
CA HIS A 189 2.89 -1.47 -18.19
C HIS A 189 3.09 -0.57 -16.97
N LEU A 190 2.75 -1.03 -15.75
CA LEU A 190 3.21 -0.37 -14.52
C LEU A 190 4.73 -0.21 -14.48
N ARG A 191 5.46 -1.17 -15.06
CA ARG A 191 6.92 -1.06 -15.20
C ARG A 191 7.31 0.17 -16.01
N ASP A 192 6.67 0.39 -17.15
CA ASP A 192 6.97 1.52 -18.04
C ASP A 192 6.63 2.85 -17.38
N ALA A 193 5.52 2.91 -16.66
CA ALA A 193 5.10 4.09 -15.92
C ALA A 193 6.12 4.47 -14.84
N ILE A 194 6.57 3.50 -14.03
CA ILE A 194 7.55 3.72 -12.96
C ILE A 194 8.93 4.06 -13.53
N ALA A 195 9.37 3.38 -14.59
CA ALA A 195 10.63 3.69 -15.25
C ALA A 195 10.66 5.13 -15.82
N THR A 196 9.52 5.60 -16.31
CA THR A 196 9.39 6.98 -16.81
C THR A 196 9.37 8.00 -15.67
N ALA A 197 8.64 7.71 -14.59
CA ALA A 197 8.55 8.57 -13.40
C ALA A 197 9.90 8.66 -12.66
N GLY A 198 10.66 7.56 -12.59
CA GLY A 198 11.97 7.49 -11.92
C GLY A 198 13.05 8.38 -12.55
N GLN A 199 12.80 8.92 -13.74
CA GLN A 199 13.67 9.95 -14.35
C GLN A 199 13.49 11.34 -13.70
N LEU A 200 12.38 11.52 -12.96
CA LEU A 200 12.06 12.70 -12.18
C LEU A 200 11.90 12.24 -10.73
N THR A 201 12.98 12.30 -9.95
CA THR A 201 12.90 12.00 -8.50
C THR A 201 12.51 13.28 -7.75
N PRO A 202 11.21 13.53 -7.51
CA PRO A 202 10.80 14.69 -6.74
C PRO A 202 11.29 14.52 -5.30
N ASP A 203 11.62 15.63 -4.65
CA ASP A 203 11.74 15.67 -3.19
C ASP A 203 10.35 15.40 -2.58
N LEU A 204 10.21 14.31 -1.84
CA LEU A 204 8.94 13.93 -1.21
C LEU A 204 8.82 14.45 0.24
N TRP A 205 9.82 15.13 0.79
CA TRP A 205 9.72 15.72 2.12
C TRP A 205 8.59 16.74 2.26
N PRO A 206 8.31 17.62 1.27
CA PRO A 206 7.13 18.49 1.35
C PRO A 206 5.80 17.72 1.41
N PHE A 207 5.73 16.53 0.79
CA PHE A 207 4.53 15.67 0.87
C PHE A 207 4.37 15.05 2.26
N PHE A 208 5.49 14.67 2.90
CA PHE A 208 5.48 14.21 4.29
C PHE A 208 5.12 15.36 5.25
N ASP A 209 5.68 16.53 5.04
CA ASP A 209 5.39 17.72 5.86
C ASP A 209 3.91 18.16 5.74
N ALA A 210 3.23 17.86 4.62
CA ALA A 210 1.79 18.08 4.45
C ALA A 210 0.91 17.23 5.39
N LEU A 211 1.44 16.17 6.00
CA LEU A 211 0.77 15.39 7.04
C LEU A 211 0.73 16.11 8.40
N GLN A 212 1.26 17.34 8.50
CA GLN A 212 1.31 18.07 9.76
C GLN A 212 -0.10 18.39 10.27
N GLY A 213 -0.29 18.28 11.60
CA GLY A 213 -1.55 18.60 12.25
C GLY A 213 -2.57 17.47 12.33
N MET A 214 -2.32 16.33 11.67
CA MET A 214 -3.16 15.13 11.79
C MET A 214 -2.41 13.99 12.51
N PRO A 215 -3.13 13.06 13.17
CA PRO A 215 -2.55 11.84 13.72
C PRO A 215 -1.77 11.05 12.68
N LEU A 216 -0.53 10.69 13.00
CA LEU A 216 0.38 10.01 12.08
C LEU A 216 1.02 8.80 12.75
N ALA A 217 1.03 7.67 12.04
CA ALA A 217 1.81 6.49 12.41
C ALA A 217 2.74 6.07 11.28
N ALA A 218 3.90 5.53 11.62
CA ALA A 218 4.82 4.88 10.70
C ALA A 218 5.21 3.50 11.23
N ILE A 219 4.90 2.48 10.46
CA ILE A 219 5.21 1.08 10.73
C ILE A 219 6.31 0.67 9.77
N ARG A 220 7.43 0.18 10.29
CA ARG A 220 8.60 -0.22 9.50
C ARG A 220 8.95 -1.67 9.74
N GLY A 221 9.20 -2.44 8.69
CA GLY A 221 9.88 -3.72 8.84
C GLY A 221 11.32 -3.51 9.32
N ALA A 222 11.74 -4.14 10.42
CA ALA A 222 13.08 -3.95 10.97
C ALA A 222 14.20 -4.26 9.96
N ASN A 223 13.90 -5.15 9.00
CA ASN A 223 14.78 -5.56 7.91
C ASN A 223 14.40 -4.90 6.57
N SER A 224 13.59 -3.83 6.57
CA SER A 224 13.19 -3.16 5.33
C SER A 224 14.39 -2.67 4.53
N THR A 225 14.34 -2.92 3.23
CA THR A 225 15.31 -2.44 2.25
C THR A 225 14.80 -1.21 1.48
N LEU A 226 13.57 -0.74 1.77
CA LEU A 226 12.97 0.42 1.12
C LEU A 226 12.91 1.66 2.02
N LEU A 227 12.39 1.52 3.24
CA LEU A 227 12.41 2.57 4.25
C LEU A 227 13.63 2.37 5.16
N SER A 228 14.63 3.22 5.02
CA SER A 228 15.80 3.15 5.88
C SER A 228 15.48 3.57 7.32
N ARG A 229 16.29 3.10 8.28
CA ARG A 229 16.14 3.54 9.67
C ARG A 229 16.47 5.03 9.82
N GLU A 230 17.43 5.51 9.04
CA GLU A 230 17.83 6.91 9.00
C GLU A 230 16.67 7.80 8.54
N THR A 231 15.97 7.40 7.49
CA THR A 231 14.78 8.12 7.01
C THR A 231 13.68 8.12 8.06
N LEU A 232 13.42 6.97 8.71
CA LEU A 232 12.42 6.91 9.80
C LEU A 232 12.78 7.84 10.96
N MET A 233 14.06 7.91 11.35
CA MET A 233 14.54 8.83 12.40
C MET A 233 14.36 10.30 11.98
N GLN A 234 14.59 10.65 10.73
CA GLN A 234 14.36 12.00 10.22
C GLN A 234 12.86 12.34 10.20
N MET A 235 12.00 11.38 9.81
CA MET A 235 10.54 11.53 9.90
C MET A 235 10.12 11.82 11.34
N GLN A 236 10.62 11.04 12.30
CA GLN A 236 10.32 11.22 13.72
C GLN A 236 10.87 12.53 14.28
N ALA A 237 12.03 13.00 13.82
CA ALA A 237 12.57 14.31 14.21
C ALA A 237 11.69 15.48 13.72
N ARG A 238 11.05 15.37 12.54
CA ARG A 238 10.09 16.35 12.01
C ARG A 238 8.70 16.25 12.64
N ARG A 239 8.30 15.04 13.03
CA ARG A 239 7.02 14.73 13.66
C ARG A 239 7.24 13.93 14.95
N PRO A 240 7.65 14.61 16.06
CA PRO A 240 7.88 13.95 17.34
C PRO A 240 6.63 13.30 17.95
N ASP A 241 5.46 13.70 17.50
CA ASP A 241 4.14 13.17 17.84
C ASP A 241 3.76 11.90 17.05
N MET A 242 4.54 11.57 16.01
CA MET A 242 4.29 10.38 15.19
C MET A 242 4.48 9.09 15.98
N ILE A 243 3.48 8.21 15.94
CA ILE A 243 3.60 6.84 16.48
C ILE A 243 4.53 6.05 15.56
N VAL A 244 5.52 5.37 16.14
CA VAL A 244 6.49 4.58 15.39
C VAL A 244 6.50 3.15 15.90
N ALA A 245 6.42 2.18 14.97
CA ALA A 245 6.66 0.77 15.25
C ALA A 245 7.70 0.20 14.29
N GLU A 246 8.71 -0.49 14.83
CA GLU A 246 9.59 -1.38 14.06
C GLU A 246 9.15 -2.82 14.28
N VAL A 247 8.79 -3.52 13.20
CA VAL A 247 8.30 -4.91 13.24
C VAL A 247 9.48 -5.86 13.06
N PRO A 248 9.85 -6.65 14.09
CA PRO A 248 10.95 -7.59 14.00
C PRO A 248 10.76 -8.60 12.88
N ASP A 249 11.85 -9.04 12.29
CA ASP A 249 11.88 -10.13 11.30
C ASP A 249 10.97 -9.91 10.07
N ARG A 250 10.68 -8.63 9.74
CA ARG A 250 9.95 -8.24 8.53
C ARG A 250 10.78 -7.32 7.67
N GLY A 251 10.72 -7.58 6.36
CA GLY A 251 11.22 -6.69 5.31
C GLY A 251 10.14 -5.76 4.78
N HIS A 252 10.24 -5.41 3.51
CA HIS A 252 9.24 -4.59 2.82
C HIS A 252 8.17 -5.49 2.19
N VAL A 253 6.96 -5.61 2.79
CA VAL A 253 6.35 -4.81 3.85
C VAL A 253 5.84 -5.72 4.99
N PRO A 254 5.71 -5.22 6.23
CA PRO A 254 4.96 -5.91 7.29
C PRO A 254 3.55 -6.28 6.85
N PHE A 255 3.03 -7.40 7.35
CA PHE A 255 1.68 -7.90 6.99
C PHE A 255 0.54 -7.16 7.71
N LEU A 256 0.88 -6.36 8.74
CA LEU A 256 -0.03 -5.57 9.60
C LEU A 256 -0.87 -6.41 10.58
N ASP A 257 -0.60 -7.70 10.71
CA ASP A 257 -1.16 -8.56 11.75
C ASP A 257 -0.13 -8.92 12.84
N GLU A 258 1.07 -8.34 12.77
CA GLU A 258 2.08 -8.48 13.81
C GLU A 258 1.72 -7.65 15.05
N PRO A 259 2.07 -8.12 16.26
CA PRO A 259 1.73 -7.43 17.51
C PRO A 259 2.15 -5.96 17.55
N GLU A 260 3.35 -5.65 17.06
CA GLU A 260 3.91 -4.30 17.05
C GLU A 260 3.13 -3.39 16.09
N ALA A 261 2.79 -3.90 14.91
CA ALA A 261 1.99 -3.18 13.92
C ALA A 261 0.57 -2.91 14.45
N LEU A 262 -0.07 -3.92 15.02
CA LEU A 262 -1.41 -3.80 15.60
C LEU A 262 -1.44 -2.82 16.77
N ALA A 263 -0.45 -2.87 17.67
CA ALA A 263 -0.36 -1.94 18.81
C ALA A 263 -0.28 -0.49 18.31
N ALA A 264 0.59 -0.22 17.32
CA ALA A 264 0.73 1.12 16.75
C ALA A 264 -0.55 1.59 16.03
N LEU A 265 -1.22 0.70 15.27
CA LEU A 265 -2.47 1.03 14.60
C LEU A 265 -3.61 1.32 15.60
N HIS A 266 -3.74 0.54 16.66
CA HIS A 266 -4.76 0.80 17.70
C HIS A 266 -4.49 2.12 18.43
N GLU A 267 -3.22 2.42 18.77
CA GLU A 267 -2.85 3.70 19.38
C GLU A 267 -3.17 4.87 18.45
N TRP A 268 -2.84 4.75 17.15
CA TRP A 268 -3.13 5.76 16.14
C TRP A 268 -4.63 5.96 15.95
N ILE A 269 -5.42 4.89 15.84
CA ILE A 269 -6.89 4.96 15.73
C ILE A 269 -7.48 5.67 16.95
N GLY A 270 -6.94 5.44 18.14
CA GLY A 270 -7.37 6.14 19.36
C GLY A 270 -7.18 7.65 19.34
N GLN A 271 -6.38 8.19 18.40
CA GLN A 271 -6.14 9.63 18.22
C GLN A 271 -7.06 10.25 17.13
N LEU A 272 -7.83 9.44 16.38
CA LEU A 272 -8.67 9.89 15.25
C LEU A 272 -10.06 10.41 15.67
N GLN A 273 -10.24 10.81 16.90
CA GLN A 273 -11.55 11.24 17.45
C GLN A 273 -11.71 12.75 17.39
#